data_8a7f9eff2507d504658863fcf5dc8b63
#
_entry.id   8a7f9eff2507d504658863fcf5dc8b63
#
_cell.length_a   1.000
_cell.length_b   1.000
_cell.length_c   1.000
_cell.angle_alpha   90.00
_cell.angle_beta   90.00
_cell.angle_gamma   90.00
#
_symmetry.space_group_name_H-M   'P 1'
#
loop_
_entity.id
_entity.type
_entity.pdbx_description
1 polymer ?
#
loop_
_entity_poly.entity_id
_entity_poly.type
_entity_poly.pdbx_seq_one_letter_code
_entity_poly.pdbx_strand_id
1 'polypeptide(L)'
;HFSIEADIVSYGNYVFSHHDTLRKNCLGNFKQLIKLITIDAGMLRYLNGYLNTNTAPDENYARELQELFTLGKHADVKYTEADVKAAAKVLTGWRINSAFNVYFDATKHDSTNKQFSSYYNNKVITGRTAAAGANETDDLISMIFERPEVAKFICRRIYQFFVYYHIDDKIEKNIITPLADIFIKNNFEIKPRSEERRV
;
A
#
# COMPACT_ATOMS: atom_id res chain seq x y z
N HIS A 1 -5.10 10.87 1.99
CA HIS A 1 -4.51 9.60 2.40
C HIS A 1 -3.25 9.28 1.58
N PHE A 2 -3.26 9.49 0.28
CA PHE A 2 -2.13 9.26 -0.62
C PHE A 2 -1.62 10.58 -1.21
N SER A 3 -1.37 11.58 -0.38
CA SER A 3 -0.87 12.88 -0.84
C SER A 3 0.57 12.77 -1.32
N ILE A 4 0.90 13.57 -2.32
CA ILE A 4 2.25 13.86 -2.78
C ILE A 4 2.47 15.36 -2.75
N GLU A 5 3.72 15.80 -2.67
CA GLU A 5 4.09 17.20 -2.68
C GLU A 5 4.64 17.59 -4.06
N ALA A 6 4.00 18.56 -4.71
CA ALA A 6 4.31 18.95 -6.09
C ALA A 6 5.75 19.44 -6.26
N ASP A 7 6.30 20.17 -5.29
CA ASP A 7 7.65 20.69 -5.33
C ASP A 7 8.72 19.58 -5.25
N ILE A 8 8.44 18.52 -4.48
CA ILE A 8 9.33 17.35 -4.38
C ILE A 8 9.24 16.51 -5.65
N VAL A 9 8.03 16.27 -6.14
CA VAL A 9 7.80 15.49 -7.37
C VAL A 9 8.37 16.20 -8.60
N SER A 10 8.29 17.53 -8.65
CA SER A 10 8.89 18.44 -9.64
C SER A 10 8.37 18.32 -11.08
N TYR A 11 7.47 17.39 -11.38
CA TYR A 11 6.94 17.16 -12.73
C TYR A 11 5.40 17.14 -12.72
N GLY A 12 4.79 18.12 -13.39
CA GLY A 12 3.34 18.28 -13.42
C GLY A 12 2.57 17.08 -14.00
N ASN A 13 3.16 16.37 -14.96
CA ASN A 13 2.57 15.15 -15.52
C ASN A 13 2.48 14.01 -14.49
N TYR A 14 3.44 13.88 -13.56
CA TYR A 14 3.36 12.89 -12.48
C TYR A 14 2.27 13.24 -11.47
N VAL A 15 2.20 14.52 -11.09
CA VAL A 15 1.15 15.02 -10.19
C VAL A 15 -0.23 14.77 -10.82
N PHE A 16 -0.39 15.10 -12.10
CA PHE A 16 -1.64 14.87 -12.83
C PHE A 16 -1.99 13.37 -12.89
N SER A 17 -1.04 12.51 -13.28
CA SER A 17 -1.24 11.06 -13.38
C SER A 17 -1.60 10.45 -12.02
N HIS A 18 -0.94 10.88 -10.96
CA HIS A 18 -1.26 10.46 -9.59
C HIS A 18 -2.70 10.79 -9.21
N HIS A 19 -3.11 12.05 -9.40
CA HIS A 19 -4.49 12.48 -9.15
C HIS A 19 -5.52 11.74 -10.02
N ASP A 20 -5.21 11.49 -11.29
CA ASP A 20 -6.10 10.74 -12.18
C ASP A 20 -6.25 9.28 -11.72
N THR A 21 -5.16 8.65 -11.28
CA THR A 21 -5.17 7.30 -10.67
C THR A 21 -6.08 7.26 -9.44
N LEU A 22 -5.93 8.21 -8.53
CA LEU A 22 -6.77 8.31 -7.35
C LEU A 22 -8.25 8.51 -7.72
N ARG A 23 -8.53 9.45 -8.63
CA ARG A 23 -9.89 9.78 -9.08
C ARG A 23 -10.62 8.59 -9.70
N LYS A 24 -9.92 7.82 -10.54
CA LYS A 24 -10.48 6.65 -11.22
C LYS A 24 -10.74 5.47 -10.29
N ASN A 25 -9.99 5.37 -9.19
CA ASN A 25 -10.00 4.19 -8.32
C ASN A 25 -10.55 4.46 -6.90
N CYS A 26 -10.92 5.70 -6.55
CA CYS A 26 -11.32 6.09 -5.20
C CYS A 26 -12.55 5.34 -4.64
N LEU A 27 -13.40 4.80 -5.49
CA LEU A 27 -14.59 4.00 -5.12
C LEU A 27 -14.47 2.53 -5.53
N GLY A 28 -13.30 2.12 -6.04
CA GLY A 28 -13.02 0.77 -6.50
C GLY A 28 -12.42 -0.13 -5.42
N ASN A 29 -11.63 -1.10 -5.86
CA ASN A 29 -10.94 -2.04 -4.99
C ASN A 29 -9.74 -1.40 -4.31
N PHE A 30 -9.73 -1.37 -2.99
CA PHE A 30 -8.67 -0.72 -2.22
C PHE A 30 -7.31 -1.43 -2.38
N LYS A 31 -7.28 -2.75 -2.43
CA LYS A 31 -6.04 -3.51 -2.67
C LYS A 31 -5.44 -3.17 -4.04
N GLN A 32 -6.28 -3.07 -5.06
CA GLN A 32 -5.85 -2.66 -6.40
C GLN A 32 -5.35 -1.21 -6.40
N LEU A 33 -5.99 -0.31 -5.68
CA LEU A 33 -5.52 1.08 -5.53
C LEU A 33 -4.13 1.12 -4.90
N ILE A 34 -3.88 0.37 -3.82
CA ILE A 34 -2.54 0.27 -3.21
C ILE A 34 -1.49 -0.20 -4.22
N LYS A 35 -1.81 -1.21 -5.06
CA LYS A 35 -0.88 -1.68 -6.12
C LYS A 35 -0.54 -0.55 -7.09
N LEU A 36 -1.55 0.17 -7.57
CA LEU A 36 -1.36 1.28 -8.51
C LEU A 36 -0.52 2.41 -7.90
N ILE A 37 -0.76 2.76 -6.63
CA ILE A 37 0.00 3.80 -5.93
C ILE A 37 1.44 3.36 -5.65
N THR A 38 1.68 2.08 -5.36
CA THR A 38 3.03 1.54 -5.10
C THR A 38 3.97 1.74 -6.29
N ILE A 39 3.45 1.65 -7.50
CA ILE A 39 4.22 1.83 -8.74
C ILE A 39 3.87 3.12 -9.49
N ASP A 40 3.21 4.06 -8.82
CA ASP A 40 2.90 5.37 -9.38
C ASP A 40 4.16 6.25 -9.47
N ALA A 41 4.38 6.92 -10.61
CA ALA A 41 5.58 7.73 -10.82
C ALA A 41 5.70 8.90 -9.83
N GLY A 42 4.57 9.54 -9.50
CA GLY A 42 4.53 10.62 -8.51
C GLY A 42 4.90 10.12 -7.11
N MET A 43 4.35 8.99 -6.70
CA MET A 43 4.63 8.37 -5.41
C MET A 43 6.07 7.83 -5.33
N LEU A 44 6.54 7.15 -6.37
CA LEU A 44 7.93 6.69 -6.45
C LEU A 44 8.92 7.85 -6.33
N ARG A 45 8.59 9.01 -6.90
CA ARG A 45 9.41 10.21 -6.80
C ARG A 45 9.33 10.82 -5.40
N TYR A 46 8.11 10.96 -4.86
CA TYR A 46 7.86 11.61 -3.58
C TYR A 46 8.53 10.90 -2.41
N LEU A 47 8.49 9.57 -2.38
CA LEU A 47 9.04 8.74 -1.31
C LEU A 47 10.33 8.01 -1.70
N ASN A 48 11.06 8.47 -2.71
CA ASN A 48 12.35 7.94 -3.16
C ASN A 48 12.34 6.48 -3.65
N GLY A 49 11.17 5.89 -3.88
CA GLY A 49 11.05 4.50 -4.33
C GLY A 49 11.82 4.21 -5.62
N TYR A 50 11.96 5.21 -6.51
CA TYR A 50 12.75 5.08 -7.74
C TYR A 50 14.27 4.97 -7.50
N LEU A 51 14.77 5.28 -6.29
CA LEU A 51 16.17 5.12 -5.87
C LEU A 51 16.43 3.79 -5.17
N ASN A 52 15.38 3.07 -4.77
CA ASN A 52 15.45 1.84 -4.01
C ASN A 52 16.08 0.71 -4.86
N THR A 53 17.27 0.22 -4.46
CA THR A 53 18.03 -0.80 -5.18
C THR A 53 18.52 -1.90 -4.25
N ASN A 54 18.91 -3.05 -4.85
CA ASN A 54 19.48 -4.19 -4.11
C ASN A 54 20.76 -3.85 -3.34
N THR A 55 21.55 -2.87 -3.80
CA THR A 55 22.78 -2.42 -3.14
C THR A 55 22.55 -1.34 -2.10
N ALA A 56 21.43 -0.63 -2.16
CA ALA A 56 21.02 0.43 -1.25
C ALA A 56 19.49 0.40 -1.07
N PRO A 57 18.95 -0.55 -0.30
CA PRO A 57 17.53 -0.60 -0.03
C PRO A 57 17.07 0.65 0.74
N ASP A 58 16.02 1.30 0.23
CA ASP A 58 15.40 2.47 0.85
C ASP A 58 14.10 2.06 1.55
N GLU A 59 14.01 2.33 2.85
CA GLU A 59 12.89 1.92 3.70
C GLU A 59 11.72 2.89 3.65
N ASN A 60 11.89 4.10 3.08
CA ASN A 60 10.91 5.18 3.20
C ASN A 60 9.52 4.74 2.71
N TYR A 61 9.39 4.36 1.43
CA TYR A 61 8.11 3.90 0.92
C TYR A 61 7.61 2.62 1.63
N ALA A 62 8.49 1.68 1.96
CA ALA A 62 8.11 0.44 2.65
C ALA A 62 7.52 0.70 4.04
N ARG A 63 8.00 1.72 4.74
CA ARG A 63 7.47 2.20 6.01
C ARG A 63 6.11 2.84 5.83
N GLU A 64 6.00 3.78 4.90
CA GLU A 64 4.74 4.49 4.64
C GLU A 64 3.63 3.56 4.12
N LEU A 65 3.97 2.56 3.31
CA LEU A 65 3.04 1.53 2.87
C LEU A 65 2.37 0.83 4.06
N GLN A 66 3.15 0.46 5.08
CA GLN A 66 2.63 -0.22 6.26
C GLN A 66 1.99 0.77 7.25
N GLU A 67 2.63 1.89 7.51
CA GLU A 67 2.25 2.83 8.56
C GLU A 67 1.12 3.77 8.16
N LEU A 68 1.22 4.42 7.00
CA LEU A 68 0.27 5.46 6.60
C LEU A 68 -0.79 4.95 5.63
N PHE A 69 -0.46 3.93 4.82
CA PHE A 69 -1.35 3.56 3.72
C PHE A 69 -2.21 2.33 4.01
N THR A 70 -1.76 1.42 4.89
CA THR A 70 -2.46 0.14 5.08
C THR A 70 -2.78 -0.24 6.53
N LEU A 71 -1.83 -0.27 7.43
CA LEU A 71 -2.00 -0.84 8.78
C LEU A 71 -2.18 0.20 9.88
N GLY A 72 -1.48 1.33 9.76
CA GLY A 72 -1.42 2.32 10.83
C GLY A 72 -0.45 1.95 11.96
N LYS A 73 -0.55 2.71 13.06
CA LYS A 73 0.23 2.53 14.32
C LYS A 73 -0.68 2.28 15.52
N HIS A 74 -1.73 1.51 15.36
CA HIS A 74 -2.59 1.14 16.48
C HIS A 74 -1.95 0.07 17.37
N ALA A 75 -2.43 -0.08 18.61
CA ALA A 75 -1.89 -1.02 19.59
C ALA A 75 -1.97 -2.50 19.15
N ASP A 76 -2.87 -2.84 18.25
CA ASP A 76 -3.05 -4.16 17.63
C ASP A 76 -2.07 -4.44 16.48
N VAL A 77 -1.39 -3.41 15.96
CA VAL A 77 -0.41 -3.53 14.87
C VAL A 77 0.99 -3.80 15.44
N LYS A 78 1.61 -4.91 15.05
CA LYS A 78 2.86 -5.43 15.65
C LYS A 78 3.96 -5.75 14.62
N TYR A 79 3.89 -5.19 13.40
CA TYR A 79 5.02 -5.33 12.48
C TYR A 79 6.29 -4.68 13.07
N THR A 80 7.44 -5.15 12.65
CA THR A 80 8.74 -4.78 13.20
C THR A 80 9.57 -3.99 12.18
N GLU A 81 10.67 -3.37 12.63
CA GLU A 81 11.64 -2.75 11.72
C GLU A 81 12.27 -3.78 10.75
N ALA A 82 12.36 -5.06 11.15
CA ALA A 82 12.79 -6.11 10.24
C ALA A 82 11.79 -6.34 9.11
N ASP A 83 10.48 -6.20 9.36
CA ASP A 83 9.44 -6.28 8.33
C ASP A 83 9.51 -5.11 7.36
N VAL A 84 9.81 -3.90 7.86
CA VAL A 84 10.01 -2.73 7.00
C VAL A 84 11.22 -2.94 6.08
N LYS A 85 12.34 -3.45 6.61
CA LYS A 85 13.53 -3.78 5.81
C LYS A 85 13.26 -4.87 4.79
N ALA A 86 12.53 -5.91 5.17
CA ALA A 86 12.13 -6.97 4.24
C ALA A 86 11.24 -6.42 3.11
N ALA A 87 10.26 -5.58 3.44
CA ALA A 87 9.40 -4.92 2.45
C ALA A 87 10.20 -3.98 1.53
N ALA A 88 11.18 -3.24 2.06
CA ALA A 88 12.07 -2.40 1.25
C ALA A 88 12.82 -3.22 0.19
N LYS A 89 13.35 -4.39 0.55
CA LYS A 89 14.01 -5.32 -0.38
C LYS A 89 13.05 -5.86 -1.45
N VAL A 90 11.81 -6.18 -1.09
CA VAL A 90 10.78 -6.59 -2.05
C VAL A 90 10.53 -5.50 -3.09
N LEU A 91 10.54 -4.24 -2.68
CA LEU A 91 10.20 -3.08 -3.51
C LEU A 91 11.40 -2.53 -4.31
N THR A 92 12.57 -3.15 -4.24
CA THR A 92 13.73 -2.78 -5.06
C THR A 92 13.48 -2.99 -6.54
N GLY A 93 14.09 -2.17 -7.39
CA GLY A 93 14.07 -2.34 -8.84
C GLY A 93 13.01 -1.53 -9.60
N TRP A 94 12.06 -0.91 -8.94
CA TRP A 94 11.12 0.00 -9.60
C TRP A 94 11.81 1.32 -9.95
N ARG A 95 11.78 1.70 -11.23
CA ARG A 95 12.52 2.84 -11.77
C ARG A 95 11.64 3.71 -12.66
N ILE A 96 12.14 4.92 -12.92
CA ILE A 96 11.52 5.86 -13.85
C ILE A 96 12.55 6.15 -14.95
N ASN A 97 12.19 5.98 -16.23
CA ASN A 97 13.07 6.26 -17.35
C ASN A 97 13.02 7.75 -17.78
N SER A 98 13.88 8.13 -18.75
CA SER A 98 13.92 9.49 -19.28
C SER A 98 12.66 9.92 -20.03
N ALA A 99 11.83 8.97 -20.48
CA ALA A 99 10.52 9.23 -21.08
C ALA A 99 9.39 9.28 -20.02
N PHE A 100 9.75 9.37 -18.74
CA PHE A 100 8.84 9.48 -17.60
C PHE A 100 7.94 8.26 -17.35
N ASN A 101 8.29 7.09 -17.90
CA ASN A 101 7.55 5.86 -17.65
C ASN A 101 8.17 5.06 -16.51
N VAL A 102 7.31 4.46 -15.69
CA VAL A 102 7.73 3.51 -14.66
C VAL A 102 8.02 2.15 -15.32
N TYR A 103 9.11 1.53 -14.91
CA TYR A 103 9.51 0.20 -15.35
C TYR A 103 10.22 -0.54 -14.23
N PHE A 104 10.31 -1.85 -14.34
CA PHE A 104 11.04 -2.71 -13.42
C PHE A 104 12.42 -3.05 -14.00
N ASP A 105 13.48 -2.69 -13.25
CA ASP A 105 14.87 -3.03 -13.57
C ASP A 105 15.33 -4.21 -12.71
N ALA A 106 15.31 -5.40 -13.29
CA ALA A 106 15.72 -6.63 -12.61
C ALA A 106 17.17 -6.61 -12.11
N THR A 107 18.06 -5.81 -12.70
CA THR A 107 19.46 -5.69 -12.26
C THR A 107 19.60 -4.93 -10.95
N LYS A 108 18.56 -4.17 -10.58
CA LYS A 108 18.48 -3.37 -9.34
C LYS A 108 17.59 -4.03 -8.28
N HIS A 109 17.02 -5.19 -8.59
CA HIS A 109 16.14 -5.91 -7.68
C HIS A 109 16.94 -6.86 -6.77
N ASP A 110 16.53 -6.94 -5.50
CA ASP A 110 17.02 -7.95 -4.54
C ASP A 110 16.29 -9.27 -4.78
N SER A 111 16.97 -10.25 -5.38
CA SER A 111 16.41 -11.57 -5.68
C SER A 111 16.55 -12.58 -4.53
N THR A 112 16.95 -12.16 -3.32
CA THR A 112 17.01 -13.05 -2.15
C THR A 112 15.62 -13.27 -1.55
N ASN A 113 15.47 -14.32 -0.72
CA ASN A 113 14.25 -14.53 0.04
C ASN A 113 14.08 -13.44 1.12
N LYS A 114 12.86 -12.93 1.29
CA LYS A 114 12.52 -11.92 2.29
C LYS A 114 11.67 -12.55 3.38
N GLN A 115 12.24 -12.68 4.57
CA GLN A 115 11.59 -13.23 5.75
C GLN A 115 10.84 -12.13 6.51
N PHE A 116 9.58 -12.36 6.82
CA PHE A 116 8.75 -11.50 7.66
C PHE A 116 8.54 -12.13 9.05
N SER A 117 8.17 -11.29 10.02
CA SER A 117 7.98 -11.67 11.42
C SER A 117 6.72 -12.52 11.65
N SER A 118 6.53 -12.95 12.90
CA SER A 118 5.32 -13.64 13.34
C SER A 118 4.05 -12.82 13.16
N TYR A 119 4.14 -11.48 13.12
CA TYR A 119 3.01 -10.63 12.77
C TYR A 119 2.44 -10.97 11.38
N TYR A 120 3.29 -11.33 10.44
CA TYR A 120 2.92 -11.82 9.11
C TYR A 120 3.00 -13.36 9.00
N ASN A 121 2.74 -14.08 10.11
CA ASN A 121 2.74 -15.54 10.17
C ASN A 121 4.09 -16.16 9.74
N ASN A 122 5.21 -15.47 9.97
CA ASN A 122 6.55 -15.87 9.53
C ASN A 122 6.65 -16.13 8.02
N LYS A 123 5.85 -15.41 7.23
CA LYS A 123 5.79 -15.59 5.77
C LYS A 123 7.14 -15.27 5.13
N VAL A 124 7.52 -16.05 4.14
CA VAL A 124 8.67 -15.81 3.27
C VAL A 124 8.16 -15.42 1.89
N ILE A 125 8.54 -14.26 1.39
CA ILE A 125 8.40 -13.92 -0.03
C ILE A 125 9.64 -14.46 -0.72
N THR A 126 9.45 -15.50 -1.53
CA THR A 126 10.54 -16.14 -2.29
C THR A 126 11.07 -15.17 -3.33
N GLY A 127 12.39 -14.97 -3.30
CA GLY A 127 13.07 -14.10 -4.24
C GLY A 127 12.96 -14.62 -5.68
N ARG A 128 12.74 -13.71 -6.61
CA ARG A 128 12.62 -14.01 -8.05
C ARG A 128 13.63 -13.20 -8.85
N THR A 129 14.07 -13.78 -9.95
CA THR A 129 15.03 -13.16 -10.88
C THR A 129 14.31 -12.62 -12.12
N ALA A 130 15.00 -11.82 -12.90
CA ALA A 130 14.52 -11.23 -14.14
C ALA A 130 13.18 -10.48 -13.93
N ALA A 131 12.33 -10.42 -14.94
CA ALA A 131 11.05 -9.71 -14.88
C ALA A 131 10.08 -10.26 -13.83
N ALA A 132 10.25 -11.52 -13.39
CA ALA A 132 9.41 -12.13 -12.37
C ALA A 132 9.58 -11.48 -10.99
N GLY A 133 10.70 -10.79 -10.73
CA GLY A 133 10.90 -10.01 -9.49
C GLY A 133 9.82 -8.96 -9.26
N ALA A 134 9.27 -8.35 -10.31
CA ALA A 134 8.17 -7.39 -10.20
C ALA A 134 6.94 -7.96 -9.46
N ASN A 135 6.67 -9.27 -9.59
CA ASN A 135 5.53 -9.91 -8.96
C ASN A 135 5.65 -10.00 -7.43
N GLU A 136 6.86 -9.85 -6.87
CA GLU A 136 7.04 -9.82 -5.42
C GLU A 136 6.32 -8.64 -4.76
N THR A 137 6.15 -7.54 -5.48
CA THR A 137 5.32 -6.40 -5.03
C THR A 137 3.87 -6.83 -4.78
N ASP A 138 3.32 -7.68 -5.65
CA ASP A 138 1.97 -8.23 -5.48
C ASP A 138 1.87 -9.19 -4.30
N ASP A 139 2.90 -9.99 -4.08
CA ASP A 139 2.97 -10.90 -2.93
C ASP A 139 3.04 -10.10 -1.61
N LEU A 140 3.84 -9.02 -1.56
CA LEU A 140 3.93 -8.13 -0.40
C LEU A 140 2.57 -7.51 -0.07
N ILE A 141 1.93 -6.91 -1.06
CA ILE A 141 0.60 -6.29 -0.86
C ILE A 141 -0.42 -7.35 -0.44
N SER A 142 -0.39 -8.53 -1.06
CA SER A 142 -1.29 -9.62 -0.71
C SER A 142 -1.10 -10.08 0.74
N MET A 143 0.14 -10.20 1.19
CA MET A 143 0.48 -10.55 2.57
C MET A 143 -0.01 -9.48 3.56
N ILE A 144 0.18 -8.19 3.26
CA ILE A 144 -0.31 -7.11 4.11
C ILE A 144 -1.85 -7.18 4.23
N PHE A 145 -2.55 -7.43 3.14
CA PHE A 145 -4.01 -7.52 3.10
C PHE A 145 -4.60 -8.80 3.72
N GLU A 146 -3.78 -9.78 4.09
CA GLU A 146 -4.19 -10.89 4.97
C GLU A 146 -4.42 -10.41 6.42
N ARG A 147 -3.99 -9.20 6.77
CA ARG A 147 -4.15 -8.63 8.11
C ARG A 147 -5.48 -7.86 8.22
N PRO A 148 -6.36 -8.24 9.18
CA PRO A 148 -7.64 -7.55 9.37
C PRO A 148 -7.48 -6.09 9.80
N GLU A 149 -6.32 -5.73 10.33
CA GLU A 149 -5.96 -4.37 10.73
C GLU A 149 -6.03 -3.40 9.56
N VAL A 150 -5.76 -3.84 8.32
CA VAL A 150 -5.88 -3.03 7.10
C VAL A 150 -7.31 -2.50 6.93
N ALA A 151 -8.29 -3.39 7.05
CA ALA A 151 -9.69 -3.01 6.91
C ALA A 151 -10.12 -2.04 8.01
N LYS A 152 -9.75 -2.32 9.27
CA LYS A 152 -10.04 -1.43 10.41
C LYS A 152 -9.42 -0.06 10.24
N PHE A 153 -8.16 -0.01 9.82
CA PHE A 153 -7.46 1.26 9.59
C PHE A 153 -8.18 2.15 8.57
N ILE A 154 -8.56 1.61 7.43
CA ILE A 154 -9.26 2.36 6.40
C ILE A 154 -10.67 2.76 6.86
N CYS A 155 -11.42 1.88 7.53
CA CYS A 155 -12.72 2.22 8.08
C CYS A 155 -12.63 3.35 9.12
N ARG A 156 -11.60 3.34 10.00
CA ARG A 156 -11.34 4.45 10.94
C ARG A 156 -11.08 5.75 10.19
N ARG A 157 -10.23 5.74 9.13
CA ARG A 157 -9.92 6.94 8.34
C ARG A 157 -11.14 7.50 7.63
N ILE A 158 -11.99 6.64 7.05
CA ILE A 158 -13.24 7.05 6.42
C ILE A 158 -14.21 7.63 7.46
N TYR A 159 -14.36 6.97 8.60
CA TYR A 159 -15.20 7.46 9.70
C TYR A 159 -14.73 8.83 10.19
N GLN A 160 -13.43 9.00 10.46
CA GLN A 160 -12.85 10.26 10.92
C GLN A 160 -13.03 11.40 9.93
N PHE A 161 -13.00 11.11 8.63
CA PHE A 161 -13.15 12.13 7.60
C PHE A 161 -14.61 12.53 7.37
N PHE A 162 -15.53 11.58 7.34
CA PHE A 162 -16.92 11.83 6.95
C PHE A 162 -17.91 11.96 8.11
N VAL A 163 -17.58 11.45 9.31
CA VAL A 163 -18.50 11.37 10.43
C VAL A 163 -18.00 12.17 11.63
N TYR A 164 -16.96 11.71 12.29
CA TYR A 164 -16.42 12.37 13.49
C TYR A 164 -14.96 12.00 13.77
N TYR A 165 -14.17 12.97 14.23
CA TYR A 165 -12.72 12.79 14.41
C TYR A 165 -12.34 11.83 15.55
N HIS A 166 -13.16 11.71 16.57
CA HIS A 166 -12.89 10.88 17.75
C HIS A 166 -13.54 9.51 17.61
N ILE A 167 -12.78 8.46 17.88
CA ILE A 167 -13.23 7.06 17.90
C ILE A 167 -12.95 6.52 19.30
N ASP A 168 -14.01 6.27 20.07
CA ASP A 168 -13.97 5.58 21.35
C ASP A 168 -14.18 4.06 21.19
N ASP A 169 -14.04 3.32 22.29
CA ASP A 169 -14.21 1.86 22.30
C ASP A 169 -15.61 1.41 21.80
N LYS A 170 -16.65 2.23 22.06
CA LYS A 170 -18.01 1.93 21.61
C LYS A 170 -18.15 2.07 20.11
N ILE A 171 -17.58 3.12 19.53
CA ILE A 171 -17.53 3.33 18.08
C ILE A 171 -16.68 2.25 17.42
N GLU A 172 -15.52 1.95 17.99
CA GLU A 172 -14.64 0.90 17.49
C GLU A 172 -15.36 -0.45 17.41
N LYS A 173 -16.05 -0.85 18.49
CA LYS A 173 -16.74 -2.13 18.58
C LYS A 173 -18.02 -2.19 17.73
N ASN A 174 -18.83 -1.14 17.74
CA ASN A 174 -20.18 -1.21 17.16
C ASN A 174 -20.26 -0.68 15.73
N ILE A 175 -19.23 0.05 15.26
CA ILE A 175 -19.23 0.65 13.92
C ILE A 175 -18.01 0.20 13.13
N ILE A 176 -16.78 0.46 13.62
CA ILE A 176 -15.56 0.21 12.84
C ILE A 176 -15.36 -1.28 12.59
N THR A 177 -15.46 -2.12 13.62
CA THR A 177 -15.27 -3.57 13.48
C THR A 177 -16.28 -4.19 12.51
N PRO A 178 -17.61 -3.96 12.63
CA PRO A 178 -18.57 -4.49 11.65
C PRO A 178 -18.35 -3.97 10.23
N LEU A 179 -17.98 -2.69 10.05
CA LEU A 179 -17.65 -2.15 8.73
C LEU A 179 -16.41 -2.82 8.14
N ALA A 180 -15.38 -3.05 8.96
CA ALA A 180 -14.17 -3.74 8.52
C ALA A 180 -14.45 -5.19 8.09
N ASP A 181 -15.31 -5.91 8.81
CA ASP A 181 -15.73 -7.27 8.46
C ASP A 181 -16.47 -7.30 7.11
N ILE A 182 -17.38 -6.34 6.89
CA ILE A 182 -18.09 -6.17 5.60
C ILE A 182 -17.07 -5.85 4.49
N PHE A 183 -16.11 -4.98 4.76
CA PHE A 183 -15.09 -4.57 3.78
C PHE A 183 -14.21 -5.76 3.36
N ILE A 184 -13.77 -6.59 4.32
CA ILE A 184 -13.04 -7.83 4.05
C ILE A 184 -13.91 -8.81 3.24
N LYS A 185 -15.16 -9.02 3.67
CA LYS A 185 -16.10 -9.94 2.99
C LYS A 185 -16.37 -9.54 1.55
N ASN A 186 -16.35 -8.25 1.24
CA ASN A 186 -16.49 -7.70 -0.11
C ASN A 186 -15.13 -7.52 -0.82
N ASN A 187 -14.08 -8.26 -0.41
CA ASN A 187 -12.77 -8.23 -1.03
C ASN A 187 -12.20 -6.82 -1.19
N PHE A 188 -12.35 -5.98 -0.16
CA PHE A 188 -11.85 -4.61 -0.10
C PHE A 188 -12.44 -3.66 -1.18
N GLU A 189 -13.66 -3.92 -1.66
CA GLU A 189 -14.39 -2.97 -2.49
C GLU A 189 -14.90 -1.79 -1.64
N ILE A 190 -14.46 -0.57 -1.96
CA ILE A 190 -14.85 0.66 -1.21
C ILE A 190 -16.34 0.95 -1.44
N LYS A 191 -16.81 0.79 -2.67
CA LYS A 191 -18.23 0.83 -2.99
C LYS A 191 -18.68 -0.57 -3.35
N PRO A 192 -19.25 -1.34 -2.41
CA PRO A 192 -19.80 -2.64 -2.74
C PRO A 192 -20.79 -2.50 -3.89
N ARG A 193 -20.74 -3.38 -4.86
CA ARG A 193 -21.77 -3.49 -5.89
C ARG A 193 -23.03 -4.02 -5.20
N SER A 194 -23.79 -3.13 -4.57
CA SER A 194 -25.10 -3.49 -4.06
C SER A 194 -26.02 -3.65 -5.28
N GLU A 195 -26.52 -4.84 -5.51
CA GLU A 195 -27.65 -5.08 -6.42
C GLU A 195 -28.95 -4.45 -5.90
N GLU A 196 -28.91 -3.82 -4.75
CA GLU A 196 -30.04 -3.30 -3.99
C GLU A 196 -30.51 -1.92 -4.39
N ARG A 197 -30.30 -1.48 -5.61
CA ARG A 197 -30.90 -0.23 -6.05
C ARG A 197 -32.02 -0.43 -7.04
N ARG A 198 -32.94 -1.25 -6.61
CA ARG A 198 -34.26 -1.26 -7.21
C ARG A 198 -35.29 -1.01 -6.11
N VAL A 199 -35.48 0.23 -5.81
CA VAL A 199 -36.73 0.74 -5.24
C VAL A 199 -37.22 1.82 -6.19
#